data_a49c2c972f2b2f42e335e7c1fd5e0984
#
_entry.id   a49c2c972f2b2f42e335e7c1fd5e0984
#
_cell.length_a   1.000
_cell.length_b   1.000
_cell.length_c   1.000
_cell.angle_alpha   90.00
_cell.angle_beta   90.00
_cell.angle_gamma   90.00
#
_symmetry.space_group_name_H-M   'P 1'
#
loop_
_entity.id
_entity.type
_entity.pdbx_description
1 polymer ?
#
loop_
_entity_poly.entity_id
_entity_poly.type
_entity_poly.pdbx_seq_one_letter_code
_entity_poly.pdbx_strand_id
1 'polypeptide(L)'
;TPTNNWCILNALKTNEGLSIAQVFEAGALDFGSSQGSPNNPAVTSTFAVSSGKWYWEVYIRAQGNTVNSVGIAQNPNDLEDDTSALYLKTTAYSYQASGSKRNNADVSYGDSWTAADIIGVALDLDNGAVYFYKNGTIQNSGTAAYTGLSGEFTSYSLVYNNGGQVYNFGQDASFAGNLTGGNVGTAADIIGVALDLDNGAVYQDLMELY
;
A
#
# COMPACT_ATOMS: atom_id res chain seq x y z
N THR A 1 -18.01 -2.45 -22.66
CA THR A 1 -17.75 -1.94 -21.31
C THR A 1 -16.68 -2.82 -20.67
N PRO A 2 -15.66 -2.25 -20.01
CA PRO A 2 -14.71 -3.06 -19.26
C PRO A 2 -15.48 -3.83 -18.18
N THR A 3 -15.28 -5.13 -18.16
CA THR A 3 -15.97 -6.03 -17.22
C THR A 3 -15.40 -5.98 -15.80
N ASN A 4 -14.18 -5.43 -15.64
CA ASN A 4 -13.51 -5.29 -14.36
C ASN A 4 -12.77 -3.95 -14.29
N ASN A 5 -13.07 -3.13 -13.30
CA ASN A 5 -12.34 -1.92 -12.96
C ASN A 5 -11.60 -2.17 -11.66
N TRP A 6 -10.28 -2.25 -11.75
CA TRP A 6 -9.42 -2.42 -10.60
C TRP A 6 -8.79 -1.10 -10.16
N CYS A 7 -8.49 -1.02 -8.88
CA CYS A 7 -7.63 0.02 -8.37
C CYS A 7 -6.23 -0.13 -8.98
N ILE A 8 -5.60 0.97 -9.34
CA ILE A 8 -4.20 1.04 -9.77
C ILE A 8 -3.50 2.18 -9.03
N LEU A 9 -2.19 2.27 -9.15
CA LEU A 9 -1.45 3.43 -8.66
C LEU A 9 -1.71 4.65 -9.57
N ASN A 10 -1.79 5.82 -8.97
CA ASN A 10 -2.08 7.06 -9.68
C ASN A 10 -0.78 7.71 -10.19
N ALA A 11 -0.40 7.37 -11.41
CA ALA A 11 0.79 7.91 -12.04
C ALA A 11 0.73 9.44 -12.31
N LEU A 12 -0.44 10.06 -12.18
CA LEU A 12 -0.63 11.52 -12.30
C LEU A 12 -0.47 12.25 -10.96
N LYS A 13 -0.43 11.51 -9.84
CA LYS A 13 -0.29 12.03 -8.48
C LYS A 13 1.00 11.52 -7.86
N THR A 14 2.08 12.13 -8.25
CA THR A 14 3.43 11.83 -7.80
C THR A 14 4.11 13.11 -7.36
N ASN A 15 5.22 13.03 -6.65
CA ASN A 15 5.96 14.21 -6.21
C ASN A 15 6.53 14.97 -7.42
N GLU A 16 5.90 16.05 -7.81
CA GLU A 16 6.27 16.80 -9.03
C GLU A 16 7.60 17.55 -8.94
N GLY A 17 8.09 17.86 -7.77
CA GLY A 17 9.35 18.62 -7.57
C GLY A 17 10.63 17.80 -7.66
N LEU A 18 10.54 16.50 -7.96
CA LEU A 18 11.66 15.60 -7.91
C LEU A 18 12.27 15.37 -9.31
N SER A 19 13.56 15.65 -9.46
CA SER A 19 14.34 15.33 -10.68
C SER A 19 14.60 13.82 -10.86
N ILE A 20 13.74 12.95 -10.31
CA ILE A 20 13.93 11.49 -10.34
C ILE A 20 12.93 10.86 -11.28
N ALA A 21 13.42 9.97 -12.12
CA ALA A 21 12.57 9.12 -12.91
C ALA A 21 11.80 8.14 -11.99
N GLN A 22 10.55 8.43 -11.80
CA GLN A 22 9.58 7.48 -11.27
C GLN A 22 9.27 6.49 -12.39
N VAL A 23 9.30 5.22 -12.05
CA VAL A 23 9.05 4.15 -13.01
C VAL A 23 7.72 3.52 -12.67
N PHE A 24 6.80 3.52 -13.64
CA PHE A 24 5.53 2.80 -13.57
C PHE A 24 5.51 1.74 -14.65
N GLU A 25 5.27 0.50 -14.27
CA GLU A 25 5.16 -0.64 -15.16
C GLU A 25 3.88 -1.44 -14.83
N ALA A 26 3.65 -2.50 -15.58
CA ALA A 26 2.53 -3.43 -15.36
C ALA A 26 1.16 -2.74 -15.21
N GLY A 27 0.84 -1.75 -16.06
CA GLY A 27 -0.42 -1.05 -16.01
C GLY A 27 -0.59 -0.16 -14.76
N ALA A 28 0.50 0.46 -14.30
CA ALA A 28 0.58 1.24 -13.07
C ALA A 28 0.33 0.42 -11.79
N LEU A 29 0.81 -0.80 -11.75
CA LEU A 29 0.84 -1.65 -10.56
C LEU A 29 2.26 -1.84 -10.02
N ASP A 30 3.29 -1.66 -10.83
CA ASP A 30 4.69 -1.65 -10.39
C ASP A 30 5.17 -0.19 -10.31
N PHE A 31 5.65 0.17 -9.13
CA PHE A 31 6.18 1.48 -8.83
C PHE A 31 7.62 1.37 -8.32
N GLY A 32 8.51 2.15 -8.91
CA GLY A 32 9.90 2.13 -8.53
C GLY A 32 10.61 3.47 -8.75
N SER A 33 11.84 3.53 -8.26
CA SER A 33 12.78 4.61 -8.50
C SER A 33 13.98 4.07 -9.26
N SER A 34 14.38 4.76 -10.33
CA SER A 34 15.55 4.37 -11.14
C SER A 34 16.87 4.96 -10.63
N GLN A 35 16.85 5.77 -9.59
CA GLN A 35 18.05 6.45 -9.08
C GLN A 35 18.16 6.40 -7.56
N GLY A 36 19.41 6.43 -7.08
CA GLY A 36 19.71 6.65 -5.69
C GLY A 36 19.66 8.12 -5.33
N SER A 37 18.92 8.45 -4.28
CA SER A 37 18.93 9.67 -3.45
C SER A 37 19.09 11.06 -4.12
N PRO A 38 18.62 12.17 -3.50
CA PRO A 38 18.07 12.29 -2.13
C PRO A 38 16.54 12.30 -2.06
N ASN A 39 15.87 12.03 -3.14
CA ASN A 39 14.45 12.27 -3.30
C ASN A 39 13.69 10.95 -3.16
N ASN A 40 12.65 10.94 -2.36
CA ASN A 40 11.85 9.76 -2.02
C ASN A 40 10.55 9.78 -2.84
N PRO A 41 10.51 9.21 -4.05
CA PRO A 41 9.27 9.18 -4.79
C PRO A 41 8.20 8.42 -4.02
N ALA A 42 7.04 9.04 -3.95
CA ALA A 42 5.86 8.47 -3.34
C ALA A 42 4.69 8.50 -4.33
N VAL A 43 3.77 7.56 -4.15
CA VAL A 43 2.57 7.44 -4.98
C VAL A 43 1.38 7.00 -4.11
N THR A 44 0.19 7.37 -4.54
CA THR A 44 -1.07 6.87 -3.98
C THR A 44 -1.83 6.06 -5.03
N SER A 45 -2.89 5.38 -4.61
CA SER A 45 -3.79 4.71 -5.54
C SER A 45 -4.81 5.66 -6.18
N THR A 46 -5.51 5.15 -7.20
CA THR A 46 -6.59 5.88 -7.88
C THR A 46 -7.89 5.87 -7.08
N PHE A 47 -8.05 4.98 -6.12
CA PHE A 47 -9.23 4.89 -5.26
C PHE A 47 -8.92 5.45 -3.89
N ALA A 48 -9.90 6.15 -3.32
CA ALA A 48 -9.92 6.56 -1.94
C ALA A 48 -11.19 6.02 -1.28
N VAL A 49 -11.09 5.62 -0.01
CA VAL A 49 -12.16 4.98 0.74
C VAL A 49 -12.34 5.66 2.08
N SER A 50 -13.59 5.78 2.56
CA SER A 50 -13.93 6.48 3.81
C SER A 50 -14.69 5.62 4.83
N SER A 51 -15.01 4.37 4.49
CA SER A 51 -15.69 3.41 5.35
C SER A 51 -15.41 1.98 4.88
N GLY A 52 -15.78 0.99 5.69
CA GLY A 52 -15.63 -0.43 5.37
C GLY A 52 -14.23 -0.98 5.68
N LYS A 53 -14.03 -2.24 5.30
CA LYS A 53 -12.78 -2.98 5.51
C LYS A 53 -12.15 -3.30 4.18
N TRP A 54 -10.87 -3.02 4.05
CA TRP A 54 -10.13 -3.09 2.80
C TRP A 54 -8.82 -3.82 3.00
N TYR A 55 -8.42 -4.62 2.01
CA TYR A 55 -7.16 -5.34 2.03
C TYR A 55 -6.49 -5.28 0.66
N TRP A 56 -5.17 -5.10 0.65
CA TRP A 56 -4.33 -5.23 -0.53
C TRP A 56 -2.93 -5.70 -0.15
N GLU A 57 -2.18 -6.14 -1.13
CA GLU A 57 -0.84 -6.67 -0.96
C GLU A 57 0.17 -5.91 -1.80
N VAL A 58 1.39 -5.88 -1.29
CA VAL A 58 2.53 -5.23 -1.94
C VAL A 58 3.72 -6.17 -1.91
N TYR A 59 4.11 -6.67 -3.07
CA TYR A 59 5.34 -7.43 -3.25
C TYR A 59 6.53 -6.48 -3.32
N ILE A 60 7.53 -6.71 -2.52
CA ILE A 60 8.76 -5.91 -2.49
C ILE A 60 9.72 -6.45 -3.54
N ARG A 61 9.70 -5.88 -4.74
CA ARG A 61 10.60 -6.26 -5.84
C ARG A 61 12.05 -5.88 -5.55
N ALA A 62 12.26 -4.75 -4.92
CA ALA A 62 13.57 -4.26 -4.51
C ALA A 62 13.45 -3.38 -3.27
N GLN A 63 14.32 -3.60 -2.30
CA GLN A 63 14.32 -2.83 -1.05
C GLN A 63 15.28 -1.67 -1.18
N GLY A 64 15.53 -0.89 -1.85
CA GLY A 64 16.51 0.21 -1.94
C GLY A 64 17.05 0.73 -0.59
N ASN A 65 16.19 0.94 0.42
CA ASN A 65 16.58 1.46 1.73
C ASN A 65 15.58 1.05 2.83
N THR A 66 15.99 1.18 4.09
CA THR A 66 15.15 0.87 5.27
C THR A 66 13.99 1.83 5.51
N VAL A 67 13.99 3.01 4.87
CA VAL A 67 12.87 3.97 4.92
C VAL A 67 11.78 3.70 3.85
N ASN A 68 11.99 2.75 2.94
CA ASN A 68 10.94 2.34 2.02
C ASN A 68 9.69 1.96 2.82
N SER A 69 8.53 2.42 2.36
CA SER A 69 7.31 2.36 3.13
C SER A 69 6.14 1.88 2.31
N VAL A 70 5.25 1.16 2.97
CA VAL A 70 3.92 0.76 2.49
C VAL A 70 2.90 1.24 3.51
N GLY A 71 1.73 1.73 3.08
CA GLY A 71 0.72 2.18 4.01
C GLY A 71 -0.48 2.85 3.37
N ILE A 72 -1.01 3.82 4.08
CA ILE A 72 -2.16 4.63 3.69
C ILE A 72 -1.85 6.13 3.85
N ALA A 73 -2.53 6.96 3.09
CA ALA A 73 -2.45 8.41 3.22
C ALA A 73 -3.84 9.05 3.13
N GLN A 74 -4.05 10.08 3.95
CA GLN A 74 -5.10 11.07 3.74
C GLN A 74 -4.59 12.10 2.73
N ASN A 75 -5.44 12.86 2.13
CA ASN A 75 -5.09 13.97 1.26
C ASN A 75 -3.94 13.69 0.26
N PRO A 76 -4.22 13.01 -0.86
CA PRO A 76 -3.21 12.73 -1.88
C PRO A 76 -2.57 14.01 -2.48
N ASN A 77 -3.17 15.18 -2.27
CA ASN A 77 -2.62 16.46 -2.74
C ASN A 77 -1.36 16.89 -1.94
N ASP A 78 -1.15 16.35 -0.74
CA ASP A 78 0.09 16.59 0.00
C ASP A 78 1.33 16.04 -0.73
N LEU A 79 1.15 15.18 -1.73
CA LEU A 79 2.22 14.71 -2.60
C LEU A 79 2.73 15.78 -3.56
N GLU A 80 1.86 16.71 -3.99
CA GLU A 80 2.18 17.66 -5.05
C GLU A 80 3.07 18.82 -4.58
N ASP A 81 2.95 19.23 -3.34
CA ASP A 81 3.53 20.47 -2.82
C ASP A 81 4.94 20.31 -2.23
N ASP A 82 5.55 19.13 -2.31
CA ASP A 82 6.68 18.87 -1.44
C ASP A 82 7.95 18.36 -2.13
N THR A 83 8.95 19.21 -2.14
CA THR A 83 10.35 18.82 -2.30
C THR A 83 10.90 18.08 -1.07
N SER A 84 10.13 17.99 0.02
CA SER A 84 10.44 17.26 1.23
C SER A 84 9.71 15.91 1.23
N ALA A 85 10.36 14.92 1.76
CA ALA A 85 9.84 13.56 1.75
C ALA A 85 8.48 13.44 2.46
N LEU A 86 7.49 12.88 1.79
CA LEU A 86 6.15 12.62 2.35
C LEU A 86 6.19 11.79 3.64
N TYR A 87 7.28 11.07 3.87
CA TYR A 87 7.49 10.33 5.13
C TYR A 87 7.53 11.24 6.37
N LEU A 88 7.65 12.56 6.20
CA LEU A 88 7.58 13.55 7.28
C LEU A 88 6.17 14.08 7.53
N LYS A 89 5.18 13.70 6.71
CA LYS A 89 3.82 14.21 6.84
C LYS A 89 3.01 13.39 7.85
N THR A 90 2.21 14.08 8.62
CA THR A 90 1.26 13.48 9.57
C THR A 90 0.03 12.88 8.90
N THR A 91 -0.12 13.08 7.60
CA THR A 91 -1.20 12.53 6.77
C THR A 91 -0.89 11.15 6.20
N ALA A 92 0.37 10.68 6.29
CA ALA A 92 0.79 9.35 5.88
C ALA A 92 1.00 8.44 7.11
N TYR A 93 0.46 7.23 7.04
CA TYR A 93 0.52 6.19 8.06
C TYR A 93 1.15 4.95 7.44
N SER A 94 2.39 4.65 7.78
CA SER A 94 3.14 3.65 7.05
C SER A 94 3.89 2.65 7.92
N TYR A 95 4.23 1.52 7.30
CA TYR A 95 5.12 0.48 7.81
C TYR A 95 6.38 0.48 6.94
N GLN A 96 7.53 0.68 7.57
CA GLN A 96 8.82 0.83 6.91
C GLN A 96 9.60 -0.49 6.86
N ALA A 97 10.52 -0.59 5.92
CA ALA A 97 11.41 -1.74 5.78
C ALA A 97 12.30 -1.97 7.02
N SER A 98 12.52 -0.97 7.83
CA SER A 98 13.19 -1.10 9.15
C SER A 98 12.42 -1.91 10.18
N GLY A 99 11.13 -2.19 9.97
CA GLY A 99 10.22 -2.75 10.99
C GLY A 99 9.49 -1.69 11.81
N SER A 100 9.76 -0.41 11.57
CA SER A 100 9.08 0.69 12.27
C SER A 100 7.78 1.06 11.57
N LYS A 101 6.82 1.58 12.31
CA LYS A 101 5.70 2.37 11.78
C LYS A 101 6.06 3.85 11.83
N ARG A 102 5.55 4.63 10.87
CA ARG A 102 5.84 6.06 10.80
C ARG A 102 4.60 6.87 10.44
N ASN A 103 4.34 7.84 11.32
CA ASN A 103 3.49 9.00 11.09
C ASN A 103 4.20 10.17 11.78
N ASN A 104 4.99 10.94 11.05
CA ASN A 104 5.89 11.98 11.54
C ASN A 104 7.12 11.48 12.35
N ALA A 105 7.01 10.40 13.11
CA ALA A 105 8.11 9.82 13.89
C ALA A 105 8.16 8.30 13.73
N ASP A 106 9.36 7.72 13.81
CA ASP A 106 9.57 6.28 13.78
C ASP A 106 9.28 5.68 15.15
N VAL A 107 8.45 4.63 15.16
CA VAL A 107 8.11 3.86 16.35
C VAL A 107 8.24 2.38 16.00
N SER A 108 8.91 1.61 16.84
CA SER A 108 9.00 0.14 16.65
C SER A 108 7.61 -0.48 16.54
N TYR A 109 7.43 -1.38 15.56
CA TYR A 109 6.11 -1.98 15.31
C TYR A 109 6.17 -3.46 14.99
N GLY A 110 6.86 -3.86 13.95
CA GLY A 110 6.89 -5.24 13.46
C GLY A 110 8.29 -5.66 13.03
N ASP A 111 8.37 -6.76 12.30
CA ASP A 111 9.62 -7.26 11.74
C ASP A 111 10.12 -6.37 10.60
N SER A 112 11.42 -6.26 10.43
CA SER A 112 11.99 -5.67 9.22
C SER A 112 11.65 -6.51 7.99
N TRP A 113 11.49 -5.85 6.83
CA TRP A 113 11.20 -6.54 5.57
C TRP A 113 12.21 -6.15 4.48
N THR A 114 12.35 -6.99 3.47
CA THR A 114 13.34 -6.87 2.40
C THR A 114 12.74 -7.29 1.04
N ALA A 115 13.55 -7.29 0.01
CA ALA A 115 13.16 -7.82 -1.30
C ALA A 115 12.63 -9.26 -1.19
N ALA A 116 11.64 -9.58 -2.00
CA ALA A 116 10.85 -10.80 -2.03
C ALA A 116 9.84 -10.99 -0.88
N ASP A 117 9.78 -10.09 0.11
CA ASP A 117 8.68 -10.10 1.08
C ASP A 117 7.38 -9.54 0.46
N ILE A 118 6.25 -9.99 0.99
CA ILE A 118 4.93 -9.46 0.67
C ILE A 118 4.37 -8.79 1.92
N ILE A 119 3.99 -7.54 1.76
CA ILE A 119 3.38 -6.74 2.82
C ILE A 119 1.89 -6.61 2.55
N GLY A 120 1.08 -7.16 3.46
CA GLY A 120 -0.37 -6.96 3.45
C GLY A 120 -0.75 -5.72 4.24
N VAL A 121 -1.72 -4.97 3.74
CA VAL A 121 -2.32 -3.82 4.42
C VAL A 121 -3.79 -4.09 4.65
N ALA A 122 -4.21 -4.18 5.90
CA ALA A 122 -5.61 -4.34 6.29
C ALA A 122 -6.11 -3.04 6.94
N LEU A 123 -6.96 -2.32 6.23
CA LEU A 123 -7.55 -1.06 6.65
C LEU A 123 -8.99 -1.29 7.09
N ASP A 124 -9.27 -1.10 8.36
CA ASP A 124 -10.60 -1.20 8.98
C ASP A 124 -11.09 0.21 9.35
N LEU A 125 -11.81 0.85 8.45
CA LEU A 125 -12.36 2.19 8.68
C LEU A 125 -13.62 2.19 9.53
N ASP A 126 -14.28 1.05 9.70
CA ASP A 126 -15.42 0.93 10.59
C ASP A 126 -14.99 1.03 12.06
N ASN A 127 -13.77 0.55 12.36
CA ASN A 127 -13.14 0.67 13.68
C ASN A 127 -12.01 1.72 13.71
N GLY A 128 -11.73 2.38 12.58
CA GLY A 128 -10.68 3.38 12.48
C GLY A 128 -9.27 2.85 12.74
N ALA A 129 -8.94 1.68 12.19
CA ALA A 129 -7.67 1.00 12.45
C ALA A 129 -6.98 0.52 11.17
N VAL A 130 -5.66 0.42 11.20
CA VAL A 130 -4.88 -0.24 10.15
C VAL A 130 -3.88 -1.22 10.76
N TYR A 131 -3.75 -2.38 10.09
CA TYR A 131 -2.87 -3.47 10.45
C TYR A 131 -1.95 -3.79 9.27
N PHE A 132 -0.75 -4.29 9.57
CA PHE A 132 0.16 -4.77 8.56
C PHE A 132 0.48 -6.25 8.76
N TYR A 133 0.69 -6.91 7.63
CA TYR A 133 1.10 -8.31 7.55
C TYR A 133 2.44 -8.39 6.82
N LYS A 134 3.25 -9.34 7.19
CA LYS A 134 4.45 -9.72 6.43
C LYS A 134 4.34 -11.20 6.08
N ASN A 135 4.35 -11.52 4.79
CA ASN A 135 4.25 -12.88 4.29
C ASN A 135 3.07 -13.66 4.92
N GLY A 136 1.91 -13.03 4.98
CA GLY A 136 0.70 -13.58 5.59
C GLY A 136 0.64 -13.57 7.12
N THR A 137 1.71 -13.16 7.80
CA THR A 137 1.75 -13.11 9.27
C THR A 137 1.46 -11.69 9.76
N ILE A 138 0.42 -11.56 10.60
CA ILE A 138 0.07 -10.27 11.21
C ILE A 138 1.21 -9.76 12.09
N GLN A 139 1.52 -8.49 11.97
CA GLN A 139 2.59 -7.86 12.72
C GLN A 139 2.14 -7.40 14.10
N ASN A 140 3.10 -7.18 15.01
CA ASN A 140 2.88 -6.67 16.36
C ASN A 140 1.82 -7.48 17.14
N SER A 141 1.82 -8.81 16.97
CA SER A 141 0.86 -9.72 17.63
C SER A 141 -0.61 -9.34 17.45
N GLY A 142 -0.95 -8.76 16.30
CA GLY A 142 -2.32 -8.34 15.98
C GLY A 142 -2.74 -7.00 16.58
N THR A 143 -1.80 -6.27 17.19
CA THR A 143 -2.09 -4.90 17.63
C THR A 143 -2.04 -3.94 16.44
N ALA A 144 -3.06 -3.12 16.27
CA ALA A 144 -3.14 -2.16 15.18
C ALA A 144 -1.91 -1.24 15.13
N ALA A 145 -1.43 -0.97 13.93
CA ALA A 145 -0.37 0.01 13.76
C ALA A 145 -0.84 1.41 14.13
N TYR A 146 -2.04 1.74 13.71
CA TYR A 146 -2.67 3.02 14.01
C TYR A 146 -4.14 2.82 14.31
N THR A 147 -4.69 3.67 15.18
CA THR A 147 -6.09 3.70 15.59
C THR A 147 -6.62 5.13 15.56
N GLY A 148 -7.94 5.30 15.64
CA GLY A 148 -8.59 6.62 15.58
C GLY A 148 -8.56 7.21 14.17
N LEU A 149 -8.38 6.39 13.15
CA LEU A 149 -8.43 6.81 11.74
C LEU A 149 -9.85 7.19 11.36
N SER A 150 -10.01 8.34 10.73
CA SER A 150 -11.29 8.82 10.23
C SER A 150 -11.07 9.69 8.99
N GLY A 151 -12.06 9.71 8.09
CA GLY A 151 -11.99 10.43 6.83
C GLY A 151 -11.60 9.52 5.66
N GLU A 152 -11.10 10.10 4.60
CA GLU A 152 -10.80 9.40 3.35
C GLU A 152 -9.33 9.00 3.28
N PHE A 153 -9.08 7.76 2.90
CA PHE A 153 -7.74 7.19 2.75
C PHE A 153 -7.55 6.55 1.39
N THR A 154 -6.34 6.65 0.88
CA THR A 154 -5.84 5.96 -0.30
C THR A 154 -4.64 5.09 0.08
N SER A 155 -4.25 4.12 -0.73
CA SER A 155 -2.99 3.43 -0.51
C SER A 155 -1.81 4.39 -0.69
N TYR A 156 -0.73 4.12 0.01
CA TYR A 156 0.49 4.92 -0.01
C TYR A 156 1.72 4.04 -0.18
N SER A 157 2.60 4.48 -1.07
CA SER A 157 3.91 3.89 -1.30
C SER A 157 4.99 4.95 -1.28
N LEU A 158 6.11 4.62 -0.68
CA LEU A 158 7.34 5.40 -0.77
C LEU A 158 8.49 4.46 -1.08
N VAL A 159 9.24 4.76 -2.11
CA VAL A 159 10.46 4.05 -2.49
C VAL A 159 11.66 4.99 -2.46
N TYR A 160 12.83 4.43 -2.16
CA TYR A 160 14.08 5.16 -2.07
C TYR A 160 15.21 4.30 -2.65
N ASN A 161 16.18 4.93 -3.29
CA ASN A 161 17.43 4.31 -3.67
C ASN A 161 17.28 3.00 -4.48
N ASN A 162 16.63 3.07 -5.64
CA ASN A 162 16.30 1.93 -6.50
C ASN A 162 15.30 0.93 -5.88
N GLY A 163 14.49 1.36 -4.94
CA GLY A 163 13.39 0.55 -4.42
C GLY A 163 12.34 0.27 -5.49
N GLY A 164 11.61 -0.82 -5.32
CA GLY A 164 10.52 -1.21 -6.21
C GLY A 164 9.45 -2.01 -5.48
N GLN A 165 8.18 -1.71 -5.76
CA GLN A 165 7.01 -2.28 -5.12
C GLN A 165 5.95 -2.60 -6.16
N VAL A 166 5.40 -3.82 -6.13
CA VAL A 166 4.33 -4.27 -7.02
C VAL A 166 3.06 -4.44 -6.22
N TYR A 167 1.97 -3.85 -6.68
CA TYR A 167 0.69 -3.81 -5.99
C TYR A 167 -0.30 -4.84 -6.52
N ASN A 168 -1.00 -5.48 -5.62
CA ASN A 168 -2.16 -6.31 -5.88
C ASN A 168 -3.35 -5.77 -5.08
N PHE A 169 -4.28 -5.16 -5.79
CA PHE A 169 -5.56 -4.68 -5.24
C PHE A 169 -6.68 -5.70 -5.45
N GLY A 170 -6.35 -7.00 -5.57
CA GLY A 170 -7.27 -8.10 -5.78
C GLY A 170 -7.41 -8.57 -7.23
N GLN A 171 -6.68 -7.98 -8.19
CA GLN A 171 -6.76 -8.35 -9.60
C GLN A 171 -6.02 -9.65 -9.94
N ASP A 172 -5.11 -10.11 -9.10
CA ASP A 172 -4.30 -11.30 -9.35
C ASP A 172 -4.23 -12.20 -8.11
N ALA A 173 -5.00 -13.30 -8.13
CA ALA A 173 -5.03 -14.28 -7.05
C ALA A 173 -3.70 -15.06 -6.88
N SER A 174 -2.83 -15.06 -7.89
CA SER A 174 -1.50 -15.68 -7.84
C SER A 174 -0.40 -14.67 -7.53
N PHE A 175 -0.75 -13.40 -7.49
CA PHE A 175 0.15 -12.26 -7.43
C PHE A 175 1.27 -12.36 -8.50
N ALA A 176 0.86 -12.55 -9.76
CA ALA A 176 1.74 -12.69 -10.92
C ALA A 176 2.79 -13.80 -10.76
N GLY A 177 2.47 -14.87 -10.04
CA GLY A 177 3.40 -15.98 -9.78
C GLY A 177 4.51 -15.67 -8.76
N ASN A 178 4.47 -14.53 -8.10
CA ASN A 178 5.44 -14.19 -7.04
C ASN A 178 5.15 -14.93 -5.73
N LEU A 179 3.99 -15.58 -5.64
CA LEU A 179 3.57 -16.38 -4.50
C LEU A 179 4.09 -17.81 -4.65
N THR A 180 5.34 -18.05 -4.38
CA THR A 180 5.88 -19.38 -4.25
C THR A 180 5.87 -19.79 -2.77
N GLY A 181 5.06 -20.80 -2.44
CA GLY A 181 5.20 -21.48 -1.17
C GLY A 181 4.15 -21.20 -0.09
N GLY A 182 2.94 -20.79 -0.44
CA GLY A 182 1.78 -20.91 0.47
C GLY A 182 1.72 -19.93 1.65
N ASN A 183 2.38 -18.79 1.56
CA ASN A 183 2.41 -17.78 2.63
C ASN A 183 1.50 -16.58 2.38
N VAL A 184 0.74 -16.61 1.31
CA VAL A 184 -0.31 -15.62 1.09
C VAL A 184 -1.62 -16.35 1.19
N GLY A 185 -2.56 -15.72 1.80
CA GLY A 185 -3.87 -16.28 1.92
C GLY A 185 -4.37 -16.87 0.60
N THR A 186 -5.15 -17.90 0.66
CA THR A 186 -5.76 -18.49 -0.54
C THR A 186 -6.52 -17.39 -1.30
N ALA A 187 -6.89 -17.62 -2.55
CA ALA A 187 -7.69 -16.67 -3.34
C ALA A 187 -8.98 -16.19 -2.61
N ALA A 188 -9.38 -16.85 -1.53
CA ALA A 188 -10.42 -16.46 -0.61
C ALA A 188 -10.03 -15.30 0.35
N ASP A 189 -8.75 -15.02 0.52
CA ASP A 189 -8.26 -13.96 1.43
C ASP A 189 -7.98 -12.64 0.69
N ILE A 190 -8.08 -12.64 -0.64
CA ILE A 190 -7.93 -11.43 -1.45
C ILE A 190 -9.31 -10.78 -1.58
N ILE A 191 -9.55 -9.74 -0.83
CA ILE A 191 -10.77 -8.95 -0.95
C ILE A 191 -10.64 -8.06 -2.19
N GLY A 192 -11.03 -8.59 -3.33
CA GLY A 192 -11.27 -7.79 -4.53
C GLY A 192 -12.58 -7.03 -4.36
N VAL A 193 -12.56 -5.72 -4.47
CA VAL A 193 -13.80 -4.95 -4.57
C VAL A 193 -14.24 -4.94 -6.02
N ALA A 194 -15.23 -5.74 -6.35
CA ALA A 194 -15.95 -5.62 -7.61
C ALA A 194 -17.10 -4.61 -7.43
N LEU A 195 -17.00 -3.47 -8.09
CA LEU A 195 -18.08 -2.50 -8.15
C LEU A 195 -18.98 -2.85 -9.34
N ASP A 196 -20.19 -3.34 -9.08
CA ASP A 196 -21.22 -3.52 -10.11
C ASP A 196 -22.03 -2.22 -10.22
N LEU A 197 -21.64 -1.38 -11.17
CA LEU A 197 -22.29 -0.10 -11.43
C LEU A 197 -23.65 -0.26 -12.12
N ASP A 198 -23.92 -1.38 -12.75
CA ASP A 198 -25.17 -1.60 -13.47
C ASP A 198 -26.34 -1.90 -12.50
N ASN A 199 -26.03 -2.48 -11.34
CA ASN A 199 -26.99 -2.80 -10.31
C ASN A 199 -26.84 -1.99 -9.02
N GLY A 200 -25.87 -1.08 -8.93
CA GLY A 200 -25.62 -0.29 -7.74
C GLY A 200 -25.16 -1.12 -6.55
N ALA A 201 -24.63 -2.31 -6.79
CA ALA A 201 -24.22 -3.24 -5.75
C ALA A 201 -22.69 -3.25 -5.60
N VAL A 202 -22.24 -3.14 -4.36
CA VAL A 202 -20.86 -3.40 -3.97
C VAL A 202 -20.85 -4.84 -3.41
N TYR A 203 -20.24 -5.75 -4.13
CA TYR A 203 -20.04 -7.11 -3.62
C TYR A 203 -18.76 -7.11 -2.77
N GLN A 204 -18.94 -7.06 -1.47
CA GLN A 204 -17.92 -7.44 -0.50
C GLN A 204 -18.07 -8.95 -0.27
N ASP A 205 -17.12 -9.73 -0.74
CA ASP A 205 -16.96 -11.07 -0.20
C ASP A 205 -16.32 -10.92 1.19
N LEU A 206 -17.20 -10.78 2.18
CA LEU A 206 -16.84 -10.80 3.58
C LEU A 206 -16.49 -12.23 3.95
N MET A 207 -15.23 -12.60 3.92
CA MET A 207 -14.79 -13.69 4.77
C MET A 207 -14.69 -13.17 6.20
N GLU A 208 -15.56 -13.67 7.07
CA GLU A 208 -15.43 -13.55 8.52
C GLU A 208 -14.06 -14.11 8.92
N LEU A 209 -13.19 -13.25 9.40
CA LEU A 209 -11.98 -13.68 10.10
C LEU A 209 -12.43 -14.26 11.45
N TYR A 210 -12.37 -15.58 11.58
CA TYR A 210 -12.38 -16.27 12.86
C TYR A 210 -10.98 -16.21 13.50
#